data_9b18fdbddd559ae68f154ddfa7a21457
#
_entry.id   9b18fdbddd559ae68f154ddfa7a21457
#
_cell.length_a   1.000
_cell.length_b   1.000
_cell.length_c   1.000
_cell.angle_alpha   90.00
_cell.angle_beta   90.00
_cell.angle_gamma   90.00
#
_symmetry.space_group_name_H-M   'P 1'
#
loop_
_entity.id
_entity.type
_entity.pdbx_description
1 polymer ?
#
loop_
_entity_poly.entity_id
_entity_poly.type
_entity_poly.pdbx_seq_one_letter_code
_entity_poly.pdbx_strand_id
1 'polypeptide(L)'
;MTSSMLIHPGEMIKDEILARGLTQKEVARQMGVSYTVFNEILNGKRPVTTEYALLLEAVLGTNATIWIGLQSDYNMQKVKQDKSFMKRLEKIRQIAAVL
;
A
#
# COMPACT_ATOMS: atom_id res chain seq x y z
N MET A 1 -22.03 -8.70 -0.97
CA MET A 1 -20.87 -9.56 -0.91
C MET A 1 -19.63 -8.77 -0.59
N THR A 2 -18.92 -9.21 0.39
CA THR A 2 -17.65 -8.57 0.72
C THR A 2 -16.54 -9.10 -0.17
N SER A 3 -15.79 -8.20 -0.71
CA SER A 3 -14.60 -8.57 -1.44
C SER A 3 -13.51 -9.00 -0.47
N SER A 4 -12.94 -10.17 -0.69
CA SER A 4 -11.75 -10.59 0.03
C SER A 4 -10.48 -10.17 -0.71
N MET A 5 -10.65 -9.43 -1.79
CA MET A 5 -9.53 -9.04 -2.63
C MET A 5 -8.70 -7.96 -1.95
N LEU A 6 -7.40 -8.23 -1.83
CA LEU A 6 -6.44 -7.27 -1.31
C LEU A 6 -5.89 -6.47 -2.49
N ILE A 7 -6.10 -5.17 -2.45
CA ILE A 7 -5.55 -4.29 -3.48
C ILE A 7 -4.44 -3.48 -2.86
N HIS A 8 -3.21 -3.75 -3.29
CA HIS A 8 -2.05 -2.98 -2.87
C HIS A 8 -2.11 -1.60 -3.56
N PRO A 9 -1.79 -0.52 -2.84
CA PRO A 9 -1.82 0.83 -3.44
C PRO A 9 -0.94 0.95 -4.69
N GLY A 10 0.08 0.10 -4.84
CA GLY A 10 0.91 0.06 -6.06
C GLY A 10 0.09 -0.12 -7.33
N GLU A 11 -1.00 -0.87 -7.28
CA GLU A 11 -1.88 -1.07 -8.42
C GLU A 11 -2.52 0.25 -8.86
N MET A 12 -2.98 1.04 -7.88
CA MET A 12 -3.63 2.32 -8.15
C MET A 12 -2.63 3.35 -8.67
N ILE A 13 -1.40 3.31 -8.15
CA ILE A 13 -0.32 4.18 -8.64
C ILE A 13 0.03 3.82 -10.07
N LYS A 14 0.07 2.53 -10.39
CA LYS A 14 0.32 2.03 -11.74
C LYS A 14 -0.72 2.57 -12.72
N ASP A 15 -1.99 2.48 -12.33
CA ASP A 15 -3.10 2.97 -13.14
C ASP A 15 -3.00 4.48 -13.37
N GLU A 16 -2.61 5.23 -12.35
CA GLU A 16 -2.45 6.68 -12.44
C GLU A 16 -1.34 7.06 -13.42
N ILE A 17 -0.22 6.36 -13.34
CA ILE A 17 0.90 6.57 -14.27
C ILE A 17 0.46 6.30 -15.70
N LEU A 18 -0.23 5.18 -15.91
CA LEU A 18 -0.71 4.79 -17.22
C LEU A 18 -1.73 5.78 -17.76
N ALA A 19 -2.67 6.22 -16.92
CA ALA A 19 -3.72 7.18 -17.33
C ALA A 19 -3.13 8.53 -17.76
N ARG A 20 -1.96 8.88 -17.23
CA ARG A 20 -1.28 10.13 -17.60
C ARG A 20 -0.38 9.98 -18.81
N GLY A 21 -0.32 8.80 -19.40
CA GLY A 21 0.55 8.54 -20.54
C GLY A 21 2.03 8.55 -20.20
N LEU A 22 2.37 8.36 -18.93
CA LEU A 22 3.75 8.30 -18.45
C LEU A 22 4.23 6.86 -18.39
N THR A 23 5.56 6.68 -18.35
CA THR A 23 6.15 5.36 -18.10
C THR A 23 6.65 5.29 -16.67
N GLN A 24 6.71 4.07 -16.14
CA GLN A 24 7.24 3.86 -14.80
C GLN A 24 8.70 4.30 -14.69
N LYS A 25 9.49 4.07 -15.74
CA LYS A 25 10.89 4.49 -15.78
C LYS A 25 11.03 6.01 -15.70
N GLU A 26 10.17 6.72 -16.42
CA GLU A 26 10.17 8.18 -16.42
C GLU A 26 9.85 8.72 -15.02
N VAL A 27 8.83 8.16 -14.39
CA VAL A 27 8.44 8.58 -13.04
C VAL A 27 9.56 8.30 -12.04
N ALA A 28 10.15 7.09 -12.10
CA ALA A 28 11.27 6.74 -11.22
C ALA A 28 12.44 7.69 -11.40
N ARG A 29 12.74 8.04 -12.65
CA ARG A 29 13.81 8.98 -12.96
C ARG A 29 13.56 10.35 -12.33
N GLN A 30 12.34 10.85 -12.48
CA GLN A 30 11.98 12.16 -11.92
C GLN A 30 11.99 12.15 -10.38
N MET A 31 11.66 11.02 -9.76
CA MET A 31 11.73 10.87 -8.32
C MET A 31 13.15 10.65 -7.81
N GLY A 32 14.10 10.35 -8.70
CA GLY A 32 15.47 10.07 -8.31
C GLY A 32 15.62 8.73 -7.59
N VAL A 33 14.78 7.75 -7.93
CA VAL A 33 14.80 6.43 -7.29
C VAL A 33 15.12 5.34 -8.30
N SER A 34 15.55 4.18 -7.79
CA SER A 34 15.78 3.00 -8.60
C SER A 34 14.48 2.54 -9.26
N TYR A 35 14.52 2.33 -10.58
CA TYR A 35 13.39 1.78 -11.30
C TYR A 35 13.01 0.39 -10.75
N THR A 36 14.02 -0.43 -10.44
CA THR A 36 13.78 -1.78 -9.93
C THR A 36 12.99 -1.75 -8.62
N VAL A 37 13.42 -0.92 -7.68
CA VAL A 37 12.72 -0.78 -6.39
C VAL A 37 11.32 -0.22 -6.59
N PHE A 38 11.18 0.81 -7.43
CA PHE A 38 9.87 1.40 -7.71
C PHE A 38 8.94 0.37 -8.34
N ASN A 39 9.45 -0.41 -9.30
CA ASN A 39 8.67 -1.46 -9.95
C ASN A 39 8.18 -2.51 -8.94
N GLU A 40 9.01 -2.86 -7.96
CA GLU A 40 8.61 -3.79 -6.91
C GLU A 40 7.48 -3.22 -6.04
N ILE A 41 7.52 -1.94 -5.76
CA ILE A 41 6.43 -1.27 -5.03
C ILE A 41 5.14 -1.32 -5.84
N LEU A 42 5.23 -1.01 -7.14
CA LEU A 42 4.07 -1.01 -8.03
C LEU A 42 3.46 -2.39 -8.18
N ASN A 43 4.26 -3.43 -8.03
CA ASN A 43 3.80 -4.81 -8.13
C ASN A 43 3.47 -5.45 -6.77
N GLY A 44 3.41 -4.64 -5.73
CA GLY A 44 2.98 -5.10 -4.41
C GLY A 44 4.01 -5.90 -3.65
N LYS A 45 5.25 -5.94 -4.11
CA LYS A 45 6.33 -6.68 -3.44
C LYS A 45 6.97 -5.89 -2.30
N ARG A 46 6.76 -4.59 -2.28
CA ARG A 46 7.24 -3.70 -1.22
C ARG A 46 6.13 -2.72 -0.87
N PRO A 47 6.08 -2.24 0.37
CA PRO A 47 5.08 -1.25 0.75
C PRO A 47 5.39 0.13 0.17
N VAL A 48 4.35 0.93 0.01
CA VAL A 48 4.50 2.36 -0.27
C VAL A 48 4.85 3.02 1.06
N THR A 49 6.10 3.45 1.19
CA THR A 49 6.57 4.12 2.40
C THR A 49 6.13 5.58 2.40
N THR A 50 6.24 6.23 3.56
CA THR A 50 5.93 7.65 3.68
C THR A 50 6.78 8.46 2.69
N GLU A 51 8.06 8.12 2.55
CA GLU A 51 8.95 8.81 1.61
C GLU A 51 8.46 8.67 0.18
N TYR A 52 8.10 7.45 -0.24
CA TYR A 52 7.57 7.24 -1.59
C TYR A 52 6.25 7.96 -1.81
N ALA A 53 5.39 8.02 -0.80
CA ALA A 53 4.13 8.75 -0.91
C ALA A 53 4.38 10.24 -1.17
N LEU A 54 5.38 10.81 -0.51
CA LEU A 54 5.74 12.22 -0.73
C LEU A 54 6.42 12.44 -2.07
N LEU A 55 7.25 11.51 -2.52
CA LEU A 55 7.85 11.58 -3.85
C LEU A 55 6.77 11.52 -4.94
N LEU A 56 5.78 10.65 -4.77
CA LEU A 56 4.67 10.54 -5.70
C LEU A 56 3.82 11.82 -5.71
N GLU A 57 3.61 12.41 -4.55
CA GLU A 57 2.92 13.68 -4.45
C GLU A 57 3.67 14.76 -5.24
N ALA A 58 4.98 14.80 -5.11
CA ALA A 58 5.80 15.80 -5.81
C ALA A 58 5.76 15.62 -7.32
N VAL A 59 5.81 14.38 -7.81
CA VAL A 59 5.90 14.12 -9.25
C VAL A 59 4.53 14.06 -9.93
N LEU A 60 3.52 13.54 -9.25
CA LEU A 60 2.18 13.35 -9.83
C LEU A 60 1.13 14.32 -9.31
N GLY A 61 1.44 15.06 -8.25
CA GLY A 61 0.47 15.96 -7.63
C GLY A 61 -0.61 15.25 -6.85
N THR A 62 -0.42 13.96 -6.54
CA THR A 62 -1.38 13.18 -5.76
C THR A 62 -1.19 13.46 -4.28
N ASN A 63 -2.23 13.17 -3.48
CA ASN A 63 -2.15 13.39 -2.04
C ASN A 63 -1.43 12.23 -1.36
N ALA A 64 -0.28 12.52 -0.73
CA ALA A 64 0.53 11.51 -0.05
C ALA A 64 -0.26 10.78 1.04
N THR A 65 -1.13 11.47 1.75
CA THR A 65 -1.93 10.87 2.83
C THR A 65 -2.82 9.75 2.31
N ILE A 66 -3.32 9.87 1.08
CA ILE A 66 -4.14 8.84 0.46
C ILE A 66 -3.32 7.55 0.27
N TRP A 67 -2.10 7.69 -0.24
CA TRP A 67 -1.25 6.51 -0.44
C TRP A 67 -0.89 5.84 0.87
N ILE A 68 -0.58 6.63 1.89
CA ILE A 68 -0.25 6.12 3.24
C ILE A 68 -1.47 5.39 3.82
N GLY A 69 -2.66 5.97 3.69
CA GLY A 69 -3.90 5.35 4.17
C GLY A 69 -4.20 4.03 3.48
N LEU A 70 -4.05 3.99 2.16
CA LEU A 70 -4.28 2.77 1.39
C LEU A 70 -3.30 1.67 1.76
N GLN A 71 -2.04 2.02 1.99
CA GLN A 71 -1.04 1.05 2.42
C GLN A 71 -1.38 0.50 3.81
N SER A 72 -1.79 1.36 4.71
CA SER A 72 -2.18 0.96 6.06
C SER A 72 -3.38 0.02 6.02
N ASP A 73 -4.38 0.33 5.21
CA ASP A 73 -5.56 -0.52 5.04
C ASP A 73 -5.17 -1.89 4.47
N TYR A 74 -4.29 -1.89 3.47
CA TYR A 74 -3.79 -3.13 2.90
C TYR A 74 -3.09 -3.99 3.95
N ASN A 75 -2.22 -3.37 4.74
CA ASN A 75 -1.49 -4.07 5.79
C ASN A 75 -2.45 -4.69 6.81
N MET A 76 -3.46 -3.94 7.21
CA MET A 76 -4.46 -4.41 8.17
C MET A 76 -5.25 -5.59 7.61
N GLN A 77 -5.71 -5.48 6.37
CA GLN A 77 -6.47 -6.56 5.74
C GLN A 77 -5.62 -7.82 5.58
N LYS A 78 -4.35 -7.66 5.28
CA LYS A 78 -3.44 -8.79 5.14
C LYS A 78 -3.26 -9.55 6.44
N VAL A 79 -3.07 -8.82 7.54
CA VAL A 79 -2.96 -9.43 8.87
C VAL A 79 -4.26 -10.12 9.26
N LYS A 80 -5.41 -9.53 8.94
CA LYS A 80 -6.71 -10.11 9.24
C LYS A 80 -6.98 -11.43 8.51
N GLN A 81 -6.22 -11.74 7.48
CA GLN A 81 -6.32 -13.02 6.80
C GLN A 81 -5.57 -14.14 7.52
N ASP A 82 -4.72 -13.78 8.48
CA ASP A 82 -4.01 -14.76 9.31
C ASP A 82 -4.95 -15.28 10.39
N LYS A 83 -5.49 -16.48 10.16
CA LYS A 83 -6.48 -17.09 11.07
C LYS A 83 -5.92 -17.35 12.45
N SER A 84 -4.65 -17.71 12.54
CA SER A 84 -3.99 -17.96 13.81
C SER A 84 -3.91 -16.68 14.63
N PHE A 85 -3.50 -15.58 14.00
CA PHE A 85 -3.43 -14.28 14.67
C PHE A 85 -4.82 -13.80 15.08
N MET A 86 -5.83 -13.98 14.25
CA MET A 86 -7.19 -13.57 14.55
C MET A 86 -7.76 -14.34 15.76
N LYS A 87 -7.44 -15.63 15.88
CA LYS A 87 -7.81 -16.42 17.04
C LYS A 87 -7.14 -15.91 18.30
N ARG A 88 -5.89 -15.50 18.19
CA ARG A 88 -5.15 -14.93 19.32
C ARG A 88 -5.81 -13.65 19.80
N LEU A 89 -6.25 -12.80 18.88
CA LEU A 89 -6.96 -11.56 19.25
C LEU A 89 -8.26 -11.85 19.97
N GLU A 90 -8.99 -12.85 19.51
CA GLU A 90 -10.24 -13.25 20.15
C GLU A 90 -10.02 -13.72 21.59
N LYS A 91 -8.99 -14.53 21.81
CA LYS A 91 -8.62 -14.95 23.16
C LYS A 91 -8.27 -13.77 24.04
N ILE A 92 -7.52 -12.82 23.52
CA ILE A 92 -7.15 -11.61 24.26
C ILE A 92 -8.40 -10.84 24.67
N ARG A 93 -9.36 -10.69 23.74
CA ARG A 93 -10.61 -9.98 24.05
C ARG A 93 -11.41 -10.67 25.15
N GLN A 94 -11.44 -12.00 25.17
CA GLN A 94 -12.13 -12.77 26.19
C GLN A 94 -11.50 -12.54 27.56
N ILE A 95 -10.18 -12.54 27.64
CA ILE A 95 -9.46 -12.28 28.88
C ILE A 95 -9.67 -10.83 29.33
N ALA A 96 -9.58 -9.90 28.39
CA ALA A 96 -9.74 -8.47 28.68
C ALA A 96 -11.14 -8.14 29.20
N ALA A 97 -12.16 -8.90 28.78
CA ALA A 97 -13.53 -8.64 29.17
C ALA A 97 -13.77 -8.83 30.69
N VAL A 98 -12.88 -9.54 31.35
CA VAL A 98 -13.02 -9.80 32.82
C VAL A 98 -11.99 -9.02 33.66
N LEU A 99 -11.26 -8.10 33.04
CA LEU A 99 -10.27 -7.27 33.75
C LEU A 99 -10.96 -6.08 34.48
#